data_76bfa24907a24d9616a7072eaf233cbe
#
_entry.id   76bfa24907a24d9616a7072eaf233cbe
#
_cell.length_a   1.000
_cell.length_b   1.000
_cell.length_c   1.000
_cell.angle_alpha   90.00
_cell.angle_beta   90.00
_cell.angle_gamma   90.00
#
_symmetry.space_group_name_H-M   'P 1'
#
loop_
_entity.id
_entity.type
_entity.pdbx_description
1 polymer ?
#
loop_
_entity_poly.entity_id
_entity_poly.type
_entity_poly.pdbx_seq_one_letter_code
_entity_poly.pdbx_strand_id
1 'polypeptide(L)'
;MAREFADAAKADAVIVNGDLAINGPDSDAEIAFAATALGNLRTPVMALPGNHDVGDEPPGQDSDQIIDEDRLTRWDSSFGTDRWALDAGGWRLVGVNAQLFGSGLAREHAQDHWLDEQLSTAGRPFALFLHKPLFLEGPTDDVLSPSCMLPSVRTRVLDKLNKSDVRLIVSGHLHEHLDRTFGRQRHLWVPAVAFAAPQLHGGDGRCGITVIDFSEDGVEITVERPRGLISHDLAAIKGHGRYQFLRDMPPSPPPYAG
;
A
#
# COMPACT_ATOMS: atom_id res chain seq x y z
N MET A 1 9.69 -17.50 -3.55
CA MET A 1 8.79 -17.87 -2.45
C MET A 1 7.47 -17.12 -2.51
N ALA A 2 7.37 -15.79 -2.22
CA ALA A 2 6.11 -15.05 -2.34
C ALA A 2 5.47 -15.18 -3.74
N ARG A 3 6.24 -15.08 -4.81
CA ARG A 3 5.80 -15.30 -6.19
C ARG A 3 5.27 -16.74 -6.42
N GLU A 4 5.99 -17.73 -5.95
CA GLU A 4 5.58 -19.14 -6.07
C GLU A 4 4.29 -19.42 -5.29
N PHE A 5 4.12 -18.77 -4.13
CA PHE A 5 2.88 -18.83 -3.37
C PHE A 5 1.72 -18.21 -4.15
N ALA A 6 1.89 -17.01 -4.71
CA ALA A 6 0.86 -16.33 -5.49
C ALA A 6 0.41 -17.18 -6.69
N ASP A 7 1.37 -17.77 -7.44
CA ASP A 7 1.05 -18.67 -8.56
C ASP A 7 0.37 -19.97 -8.11
N ALA A 8 0.70 -20.48 -6.90
CA ALA A 8 0.14 -21.72 -6.36
C ALA A 8 -1.25 -21.52 -5.73
N ALA A 9 -1.52 -20.33 -5.18
CA ALA A 9 -2.79 -20.00 -4.54
C ALA A 9 -3.97 -19.90 -5.50
N LYS A 10 -3.71 -19.87 -6.82
CA LYS A 10 -4.73 -19.70 -7.88
C LYS A 10 -5.58 -18.44 -7.66
N ALA A 11 -4.97 -17.38 -7.15
CA ALA A 11 -5.63 -16.10 -7.01
C ALA A 11 -6.00 -15.52 -8.38
N ASP A 12 -7.10 -14.78 -8.45
CA ASP A 12 -7.54 -14.10 -9.67
C ASP A 12 -6.64 -12.90 -10.00
N ALA A 13 -6.07 -12.26 -8.97
CA ALA A 13 -5.10 -11.18 -9.11
C ALA A 13 -4.12 -11.13 -7.92
N VAL A 14 -2.93 -10.60 -8.16
CA VAL A 14 -1.98 -10.19 -7.14
C VAL A 14 -1.99 -8.67 -7.05
N ILE A 15 -2.32 -8.13 -5.90
CA ILE A 15 -2.27 -6.69 -5.65
C ILE A 15 -0.97 -6.38 -4.91
N VAL A 16 -0.15 -5.52 -5.49
CA VAL A 16 1.07 -5.01 -4.86
C VAL A 16 0.80 -3.57 -4.43
N ASN A 17 0.79 -3.38 -3.12
CA ASN A 17 0.30 -2.14 -2.52
C ASN A 17 1.45 -1.17 -2.17
N GLY A 18 2.43 -1.04 -3.07
CA GLY A 18 3.55 -0.09 -2.99
C GLY A 18 4.82 -0.63 -2.35
N ASP A 19 5.86 0.21 -2.39
CA ASP A 19 7.22 -0.04 -1.88
C ASP A 19 7.88 -1.29 -2.47
N LEU A 20 7.94 -1.31 -3.80
CA LEU A 20 8.55 -2.37 -4.60
C LEU A 20 10.08 -2.23 -4.68
N ALA A 21 10.56 -1.01 -4.50
CA ALA A 21 11.96 -0.62 -4.49
C ALA A 21 12.37 -0.09 -3.11
N ILE A 22 13.66 0.06 -2.85
CA ILE A 22 14.16 0.77 -1.67
C ILE A 22 14.43 2.24 -2.02
N ASN A 23 14.96 2.49 -3.22
CA ASN A 23 15.37 3.81 -3.67
C ASN A 23 14.86 4.13 -5.09
N GLY A 24 13.66 3.67 -5.41
CA GLY A 24 13.01 3.87 -6.71
C GLY A 24 12.89 5.33 -7.16
N PRO A 25 12.66 6.32 -6.27
CA PRO A 25 12.62 7.71 -6.67
C PRO A 25 13.88 8.23 -7.37
N ASP A 26 15.03 7.59 -7.11
CA ASP A 26 16.34 7.97 -7.68
C ASP A 26 17.00 6.83 -8.49
N SER A 27 16.31 5.70 -8.67
CA SER A 27 16.87 4.51 -9.31
C SER A 27 15.92 3.86 -10.31
N ASP A 28 16.10 4.19 -11.60
CA ASP A 28 15.37 3.52 -12.69
C ASP A 28 15.60 2.01 -12.68
N ALA A 29 16.81 1.58 -12.29
CA ALA A 29 17.19 0.17 -12.28
C ALA A 29 16.40 -0.64 -11.26
N GLU A 30 16.08 -0.07 -10.07
CA GLU A 30 15.28 -0.74 -9.06
C GLU A 30 13.83 -0.91 -9.51
N ILE A 31 13.24 0.13 -10.08
CA ILE A 31 11.87 0.10 -10.62
C ILE A 31 11.78 -0.92 -11.77
N ALA A 32 12.72 -0.90 -12.71
CA ALA A 32 12.76 -1.86 -13.81
C ALA A 32 12.97 -3.31 -13.33
N PHE A 33 13.80 -3.52 -12.31
CA PHE A 33 13.99 -4.83 -11.68
C PHE A 33 12.69 -5.34 -11.05
N ALA A 34 12.00 -4.49 -10.29
CA ALA A 34 10.71 -4.83 -9.67
C ALA A 34 9.66 -5.19 -10.72
N ALA A 35 9.54 -4.39 -11.79
CA ALA A 35 8.62 -4.66 -12.90
C ALA A 35 8.93 -6.00 -13.58
N THR A 36 10.22 -6.29 -13.85
CA THR A 36 10.65 -7.57 -14.42
C THR A 36 10.34 -8.73 -13.49
N ALA A 37 10.58 -8.57 -12.18
CA ALA A 37 10.32 -9.60 -11.19
C ALA A 37 8.83 -9.95 -11.10
N LEU A 38 7.95 -8.95 -11.13
CA LEU A 38 6.49 -9.13 -11.09
C LEU A 38 5.92 -9.59 -12.43
N GLY A 39 6.47 -9.12 -13.55
CA GLY A 39 6.05 -9.53 -14.89
C GLY A 39 6.25 -11.03 -15.18
N ASN A 40 7.03 -11.74 -14.35
CA ASN A 40 7.20 -13.19 -14.43
C ASN A 40 6.13 -13.99 -13.65
N LEU A 41 5.18 -13.33 -12.98
CA LEU A 41 4.03 -13.99 -12.37
C LEU A 41 3.04 -14.44 -13.46
N ARG A 42 2.40 -15.59 -13.23
CA ARG A 42 1.32 -16.09 -14.11
C ARG A 42 0.00 -15.41 -13.80
N THR A 43 -0.20 -15.10 -12.54
CA THR A 43 -1.38 -14.38 -12.05
C THR A 43 -1.27 -12.90 -12.43
N PRO A 44 -2.33 -12.26 -12.93
CA PRO A 44 -2.34 -10.83 -13.23
C PRO A 44 -1.91 -10.00 -12.02
N VAL A 45 -1.06 -9.00 -12.25
CA VAL A 45 -0.56 -8.11 -11.21
C VAL A 45 -1.18 -6.74 -11.36
N MET A 46 -1.74 -6.24 -10.25
CA MET A 46 -2.22 -4.86 -10.09
C MET A 46 -1.28 -4.16 -9.11
N ALA A 47 -0.46 -3.23 -9.59
CA ALA A 47 0.51 -2.54 -8.76
C ALA A 47 0.07 -1.09 -8.47
N LEU A 48 0.41 -0.62 -7.28
CA LEU A 48 0.36 0.79 -6.87
C LEU A 48 1.75 1.21 -6.43
N PRO A 49 2.14 2.47 -6.63
CA PRO A 49 3.40 2.95 -6.09
C PRO A 49 3.29 3.28 -4.59
N GLY A 50 4.39 3.06 -3.87
CA GLY A 50 4.62 3.60 -2.54
C GLY A 50 5.61 4.78 -2.59
N ASN A 51 5.94 5.32 -1.41
CA ASN A 51 6.88 6.44 -1.32
C ASN A 51 8.31 6.03 -1.71
N HIS A 52 8.68 4.78 -1.50
CA HIS A 52 9.97 4.23 -1.96
C HIS A 52 10.03 3.96 -3.46
N ASP A 53 8.91 4.11 -4.18
CA ASP A 53 8.85 3.95 -5.63
C ASP A 53 8.86 5.29 -6.38
N VAL A 54 8.07 6.28 -5.91
CA VAL A 54 7.84 7.56 -6.61
C VAL A 54 8.10 8.81 -5.76
N GLY A 55 8.51 8.65 -4.51
CA GLY A 55 8.70 9.75 -3.56
C GLY A 55 7.46 10.02 -2.72
N ASP A 56 7.65 10.81 -1.67
CA ASP A 56 6.62 11.14 -0.69
C ASP A 56 5.86 12.41 -1.07
N GLU A 57 4.62 12.57 -0.60
CA GLU A 57 3.90 13.83 -0.70
C GLU A 57 4.55 14.91 0.17
N PRO A 58 4.51 16.22 -0.22
CA PRO A 58 5.03 17.29 0.61
C PRO A 58 4.26 17.38 1.96
N PRO A 59 4.93 17.66 3.10
CA PRO A 59 6.34 18.01 3.22
C PRO A 59 7.32 16.82 3.20
N GLY A 60 6.88 15.58 3.07
CA GLY A 60 7.69 14.38 2.96
C GLY A 60 8.62 14.11 4.15
N GLN A 61 8.94 12.84 4.36
CA GLN A 61 9.92 12.44 5.39
C GLN A 61 11.36 12.70 4.92
N ASP A 62 11.60 12.55 3.64
CA ASP A 62 12.88 12.81 2.99
C ASP A 62 12.67 13.88 1.93
N SER A 63 13.15 15.10 2.20
CA SER A 63 12.95 16.26 1.30
C SER A 63 13.58 16.09 -0.08
N ASP A 64 14.53 15.16 -0.23
CA ASP A 64 15.18 14.87 -1.50
C ASP A 64 14.35 13.91 -2.37
N GLN A 65 13.32 13.25 -1.79
CA GLN A 65 12.46 12.30 -2.48
C GLN A 65 10.99 12.71 -2.42
N ILE A 66 10.69 13.94 -2.77
CA ILE A 66 9.31 14.39 -2.97
C ILE A 66 8.81 13.90 -4.34
N ILE A 67 7.57 13.42 -4.39
CA ILE A 67 6.91 13.01 -5.63
C ILE A 67 6.94 14.12 -6.67
N ASP A 68 7.26 13.78 -7.91
CA ASP A 68 7.28 14.68 -9.07
C ASP A 68 6.88 13.97 -10.36
N GLU A 69 6.71 14.74 -11.45
CA GLU A 69 6.29 14.19 -12.75
C GLU A 69 7.33 13.25 -13.38
N ASP A 70 8.62 13.46 -13.14
CA ASP A 70 9.68 12.60 -13.68
C ASP A 70 9.65 11.22 -13.02
N ARG A 71 9.47 11.17 -11.70
CA ARG A 71 9.34 9.93 -10.93
C ARG A 71 8.08 9.16 -11.31
N LEU A 72 6.96 9.86 -11.49
CA LEU A 72 5.71 9.28 -11.96
C LEU A 72 5.83 8.76 -13.40
N THR A 73 6.52 9.47 -14.28
CA THR A 73 6.78 9.00 -15.66
C THR A 73 7.66 7.75 -15.68
N ARG A 74 8.62 7.66 -14.78
CA ARG A 74 9.44 6.46 -14.59
C ARG A 74 8.60 5.25 -14.16
N TRP A 75 7.69 5.46 -13.20
CA TRP A 75 6.71 4.44 -12.82
C TRP A 75 5.85 4.01 -14.01
N ASP A 76 5.24 4.96 -14.72
CA ASP A 76 4.37 4.68 -15.88
C ASP A 76 5.09 3.86 -16.95
N SER A 77 6.38 4.13 -17.18
CA SER A 77 7.20 3.41 -18.15
C SER A 77 7.41 1.95 -17.80
N SER A 78 7.35 1.59 -16.52
CA SER A 78 7.64 0.25 -15.99
C SER A 78 6.38 -0.54 -15.64
N PHE A 79 5.38 0.12 -15.07
CA PHE A 79 4.17 -0.50 -14.54
C PHE A 79 2.88 -0.04 -15.24
N GLY A 80 2.95 0.99 -16.08
CA GLY A 80 1.77 1.62 -16.65
C GLY A 80 1.13 2.61 -15.68
N THR A 81 -0.20 2.60 -15.62
CA THR A 81 -0.93 3.54 -14.75
C THR A 81 -0.66 3.30 -13.26
N ASP A 82 -0.65 4.40 -12.50
CA ASP A 82 -0.49 4.41 -11.05
C ASP A 82 -1.80 4.22 -10.26
N ARG A 83 -2.88 3.88 -10.96
CA ARG A 83 -4.21 3.60 -10.42
C ARG A 83 -4.94 2.59 -11.28
N TRP A 84 -5.86 1.86 -10.68
CA TRP A 84 -6.60 0.82 -11.37
C TRP A 84 -7.97 0.56 -10.74
N ALA A 85 -8.85 -0.07 -11.48
CA ALA A 85 -10.11 -0.58 -10.96
C ALA A 85 -10.45 -1.92 -11.63
N LEU A 86 -11.00 -2.84 -10.84
CA LEU A 86 -11.47 -4.14 -11.30
C LEU A 86 -12.68 -4.59 -10.50
N ASP A 87 -13.42 -5.55 -11.02
CA ASP A 87 -14.57 -6.16 -10.36
C ASP A 87 -14.22 -7.60 -9.97
N ALA A 88 -14.48 -7.95 -8.70
CA ALA A 88 -14.28 -9.30 -8.18
C ALA A 88 -15.30 -9.62 -7.09
N GLY A 89 -15.87 -10.82 -7.08
CA GLY A 89 -16.76 -11.32 -6.03
C GLY A 89 -17.97 -10.41 -5.71
N GLY A 90 -18.48 -9.69 -6.68
CA GLY A 90 -19.57 -8.72 -6.46
C GLY A 90 -19.12 -7.35 -5.95
N TRP A 91 -17.81 -7.13 -5.75
CA TRP A 91 -17.21 -5.88 -5.30
C TRP A 91 -16.57 -5.11 -6.44
N ARG A 92 -16.47 -3.78 -6.28
CA ARG A 92 -15.61 -2.91 -7.07
C ARG A 92 -14.35 -2.64 -6.27
N LEU A 93 -13.19 -3.09 -6.77
CA LEU A 93 -11.88 -2.85 -6.20
C LEU A 93 -11.24 -1.67 -6.92
N VAL A 94 -10.76 -0.71 -6.15
CA VAL A 94 -10.20 0.55 -6.68
C VAL A 94 -8.84 0.78 -6.02
N GLY A 95 -7.80 0.88 -6.82
CA GLY A 95 -6.46 1.22 -6.36
C GLY A 95 -6.10 2.65 -6.76
N VAL A 96 -5.52 3.40 -5.83
CA VAL A 96 -5.09 4.80 -6.03
C VAL A 96 -3.67 5.01 -5.55
N ASN A 97 -2.95 5.92 -6.19
CA ASN A 97 -1.64 6.37 -5.75
C ASN A 97 -1.80 7.29 -4.52
N ALA A 98 -1.45 6.79 -3.34
CA ALA A 98 -1.56 7.53 -2.09
C ALA A 98 -0.68 8.79 -2.07
N GLN A 99 0.47 8.76 -2.74
CA GLN A 99 1.48 9.83 -2.75
C GLN A 99 1.03 11.05 -3.56
N LEU A 100 0.02 10.91 -4.41
CA LEU A 100 -0.58 12.04 -5.12
C LEU A 100 -1.43 12.93 -4.22
N PHE A 101 -2.04 12.37 -3.18
CA PHE A 101 -2.93 13.15 -2.31
C PHE A 101 -2.16 14.19 -1.49
N GLY A 102 -2.34 15.47 -1.82
CA GLY A 102 -1.63 16.58 -1.19
C GLY A 102 -0.33 16.98 -1.90
N SER A 103 -0.01 16.35 -3.02
CA SER A 103 1.19 16.64 -3.81
C SER A 103 1.13 18.01 -4.53
N GLY A 104 -0.09 18.47 -4.85
CA GLY A 104 -0.30 19.66 -5.67
C GLY A 104 -0.03 19.47 -7.16
N LEU A 105 0.29 18.25 -7.60
CA LEU A 105 0.53 17.93 -9.00
C LEU A 105 -0.79 17.88 -9.80
N ALA A 106 -0.72 18.12 -11.10
CA ALA A 106 -1.89 18.03 -11.98
C ALA A 106 -2.51 16.62 -11.96
N ARG A 107 -1.69 15.60 -11.76
CA ARG A 107 -2.13 14.19 -11.63
C ARG A 107 -2.98 13.94 -10.39
N GLU A 108 -2.81 14.71 -9.31
CA GLU A 108 -3.69 14.62 -8.13
C GLU A 108 -5.13 14.94 -8.52
N HIS A 109 -5.35 16.04 -9.25
CA HIS A 109 -6.69 16.42 -9.71
C HIS A 109 -7.29 15.39 -10.66
N ALA A 110 -6.47 14.85 -11.56
CA ALA A 110 -6.90 13.79 -12.47
C ALA A 110 -7.30 12.50 -11.72
N GLN A 111 -6.54 12.11 -10.70
CA GLN A 111 -6.88 10.97 -9.85
C GLN A 111 -8.14 11.23 -9.03
N ASP A 112 -8.27 12.43 -8.48
CA ASP A 112 -9.43 12.81 -7.66
C ASP A 112 -10.74 12.74 -8.45
N HIS A 113 -10.73 13.24 -9.70
CA HIS A 113 -11.87 13.14 -10.60
C HIS A 113 -12.16 11.68 -10.99
N TRP A 114 -11.14 10.93 -11.38
CA TRP A 114 -11.28 9.52 -11.72
C TRP A 114 -11.82 8.69 -10.53
N LEU A 115 -11.36 8.97 -9.31
CA LEU A 115 -11.88 8.30 -8.11
C LEU A 115 -13.37 8.60 -7.89
N ASP A 116 -13.79 9.85 -8.07
CA ASP A 116 -15.22 10.22 -7.99
C ASP A 116 -16.06 9.45 -9.03
N GLU A 117 -15.55 9.29 -10.26
CA GLU A 117 -16.22 8.49 -11.28
C GLU A 117 -16.34 7.01 -10.84
N GLN A 118 -15.27 6.41 -10.31
CA GLN A 118 -15.32 5.02 -9.83
C GLN A 118 -16.35 4.87 -8.71
N LEU A 119 -16.31 5.76 -7.71
CA LEU A 119 -17.17 5.72 -6.53
C LEU A 119 -18.65 6.06 -6.83
N SER A 120 -18.94 6.67 -7.98
CA SER A 120 -20.30 6.95 -8.43
C SER A 120 -21.03 5.72 -8.96
N THR A 121 -20.32 4.64 -9.23
CA THR A 121 -20.91 3.39 -9.74
C THR A 121 -21.79 2.74 -8.67
N ALA A 122 -23.11 2.74 -8.87
CA ALA A 122 -24.05 2.24 -7.90
C ALA A 122 -24.16 0.71 -7.88
N GLY A 123 -24.64 0.15 -6.76
CA GLY A 123 -25.15 -1.23 -6.70
C GLY A 123 -24.16 -2.29 -6.20
N ARG A 124 -22.94 -1.90 -5.79
CA ARG A 124 -21.99 -2.84 -5.21
C ARG A 124 -21.10 -2.18 -4.16
N PRO A 125 -20.58 -2.94 -3.19
CA PRO A 125 -19.61 -2.44 -2.22
C PRO A 125 -18.25 -2.18 -2.88
N PHE A 126 -17.47 -1.26 -2.28
CA PHE A 126 -16.14 -0.92 -2.75
C PHE A 126 -15.07 -1.36 -1.76
N ALA A 127 -13.93 -1.81 -2.31
CA ALA A 127 -12.67 -1.95 -1.60
C ALA A 127 -11.66 -0.95 -2.18
N LEU A 128 -11.10 -0.08 -1.34
CA LEU A 128 -10.07 0.89 -1.72
C LEU A 128 -8.69 0.35 -1.34
N PHE A 129 -7.76 0.39 -2.27
CA PHE A 129 -6.35 0.04 -2.06
C PHE A 129 -5.50 1.29 -2.24
N LEU A 130 -4.61 1.54 -1.28
CA LEU A 130 -3.66 2.63 -1.32
C LEU A 130 -2.44 2.28 -0.48
N HIS A 131 -1.26 2.81 -0.83
CA HIS A 131 -0.04 2.46 -0.11
C HIS A 131 -0.06 2.97 1.34
N LYS A 132 -0.20 4.27 1.54
CA LYS A 132 -0.12 4.92 2.85
C LYS A 132 -1.48 4.89 3.57
N PRO A 133 -1.56 4.49 4.85
CA PRO A 133 -2.81 4.53 5.62
C PRO A 133 -3.42 5.93 5.70
N LEU A 134 -4.74 6.00 5.79
CA LEU A 134 -5.42 7.28 5.97
C LEU A 134 -5.10 7.91 7.34
N PHE A 135 -4.96 7.08 8.39
CA PHE A 135 -4.70 7.50 9.77
C PHE A 135 -4.03 6.36 10.55
N LEU A 136 -3.45 6.69 11.71
CA LEU A 136 -2.83 5.69 12.58
C LEU A 136 -3.78 5.18 13.67
N GLU A 137 -4.49 6.06 14.35
CA GLU A 137 -5.34 5.69 15.49
C GLU A 137 -6.82 5.67 15.13
N GLY A 138 -7.28 6.65 14.37
CA GLY A 138 -8.68 6.75 13.98
C GLY A 138 -8.96 7.91 13.02
N PRO A 139 -10.19 7.95 12.46
CA PRO A 139 -10.54 8.92 11.41
C PRO A 139 -10.40 10.39 11.82
N THR A 140 -10.46 10.65 13.13
CA THR A 140 -10.44 12.00 13.71
C THR A 140 -9.14 12.31 14.46
N ASP A 141 -8.11 11.43 14.38
CA ASP A 141 -6.81 11.78 14.95
C ASP A 141 -6.21 12.98 14.21
N ASP A 142 -5.36 13.74 14.87
CA ASP A 142 -4.64 14.90 14.31
C ASP A 142 -3.14 14.62 14.18
N VAL A 143 -2.77 13.33 14.11
CA VAL A 143 -1.38 12.90 14.04
C VAL A 143 -0.75 13.41 12.74
N LEU A 144 0.30 14.21 12.88
CA LEU A 144 1.19 14.62 11.80
C LEU A 144 2.36 13.65 11.74
N SER A 145 2.32 12.73 10.80
CA SER A 145 3.33 11.69 10.66
C SER A 145 3.49 11.30 9.18
N PRO A 146 4.71 11.03 8.72
CA PRO A 146 4.92 10.42 7.40
C PRO A 146 4.35 9.02 7.28
N SER A 147 3.98 8.40 8.41
CA SER A 147 3.38 7.06 8.46
C SER A 147 1.92 7.01 8.03
N CYS A 148 1.25 8.13 7.88
CA CYS A 148 -0.14 8.20 7.43
C CYS A 148 -0.40 9.48 6.63
N MET A 149 -1.56 9.52 5.97
CA MET A 149 -2.00 10.69 5.21
C MET A 149 -2.17 11.91 6.12
N LEU A 150 -1.74 13.08 5.65
CA LEU A 150 -1.88 14.35 6.37
C LEU A 150 -3.36 14.64 6.72
N PRO A 151 -3.67 15.10 7.95
CA PRO A 151 -5.06 15.32 8.39
C PRO A 151 -5.88 16.21 7.47
N SER A 152 -5.29 17.27 6.91
CA SER A 152 -5.98 18.19 5.99
C SER A 152 -6.41 17.51 4.68
N VAL A 153 -5.57 16.60 4.17
CA VAL A 153 -5.84 15.83 2.95
C VAL A 153 -6.79 14.68 3.25
N ARG A 154 -6.54 13.97 4.35
CA ARG A 154 -7.35 12.85 4.81
C ARG A 154 -8.83 13.20 4.96
N THR A 155 -9.15 14.36 5.53
CA THR A 155 -10.54 14.80 5.71
C THR A 155 -11.28 14.82 4.38
N ARG A 156 -10.68 15.38 3.34
CA ARG A 156 -11.26 15.42 1.98
C ARG A 156 -11.48 14.01 1.42
N VAL A 157 -10.51 13.13 1.59
CA VAL A 157 -10.61 11.73 1.11
C VAL A 157 -11.71 10.99 1.88
N LEU A 158 -11.72 11.06 3.20
CA LEU A 158 -12.75 10.41 4.02
C LEU A 158 -14.17 10.92 3.69
N ASP A 159 -14.34 12.20 3.40
CA ASP A 159 -15.64 12.76 2.98
C ASP A 159 -16.14 12.13 1.68
N LYS A 160 -15.27 11.83 0.73
CA LYS A 160 -15.62 11.09 -0.50
C LYS A 160 -16.02 9.65 -0.18
N LEU A 161 -15.19 8.95 0.58
CA LEU A 161 -15.42 7.55 0.93
C LEU A 161 -16.70 7.36 1.75
N ASN A 162 -17.02 8.31 2.63
CA ASN A 162 -18.25 8.27 3.45
C ASN A 162 -19.53 8.50 2.63
N LYS A 163 -19.44 9.16 1.49
CA LYS A 163 -20.59 9.35 0.58
C LYS A 163 -20.83 8.14 -0.35
N SER A 164 -19.91 7.20 -0.36
CA SER A 164 -19.94 6.01 -1.22
C SER A 164 -20.04 4.74 -0.37
N ASP A 165 -20.34 3.58 -0.97
CA ASP A 165 -20.39 2.30 -0.25
C ASP A 165 -19.01 1.64 -0.11
N VAL A 166 -18.00 2.41 0.31
CA VAL A 166 -16.68 1.88 0.63
C VAL A 166 -16.75 1.16 1.97
N ARG A 167 -16.45 -0.14 1.96
CA ARG A 167 -16.53 -1.02 3.14
C ARG A 167 -15.19 -1.55 3.59
N LEU A 168 -14.20 -1.66 2.68
CA LEU A 168 -12.85 -2.11 2.97
C LEU A 168 -11.84 -1.08 2.46
N ILE A 169 -10.84 -0.76 3.28
CA ILE A 169 -9.71 0.09 2.92
C ILE A 169 -8.44 -0.67 3.28
N VAL A 170 -7.61 -0.95 2.27
CA VAL A 170 -6.39 -1.76 2.40
C VAL A 170 -5.17 -0.87 2.19
N SER A 171 -4.26 -0.85 3.16
CA SER A 171 -3.01 -0.10 3.06
C SER A 171 -1.79 -0.91 3.50
N GLY A 172 -0.63 -0.54 3.00
CA GLY A 172 0.69 -1.07 3.34
C GLY A 172 1.51 -0.12 4.20
N HIS A 173 2.73 0.20 3.76
CA HIS A 173 3.63 1.22 4.30
C HIS A 173 4.21 0.93 5.69
N LEU A 174 3.37 0.52 6.64
CA LEU A 174 3.78 0.35 8.04
C LEU A 174 4.46 -0.99 8.32
N HIS A 175 4.42 -1.92 7.36
CA HIS A 175 4.91 -3.29 7.54
C HIS A 175 4.26 -4.02 8.72
N GLU A 176 3.08 -3.61 9.13
CA GLU A 176 2.30 -4.23 10.20
C GLU A 176 0.97 -4.74 9.67
N HIS A 177 0.57 -5.94 10.09
CA HIS A 177 -0.80 -6.39 9.91
C HIS A 177 -1.67 -5.88 11.04
N LEU A 178 -2.69 -5.11 10.71
CA LEU A 178 -3.67 -4.62 11.67
C LEU A 178 -5.04 -4.51 10.98
N ASP A 179 -6.08 -4.99 11.66
CA ASP A 179 -7.44 -5.01 11.15
C ASP A 179 -8.37 -4.33 12.15
N ARG A 180 -8.96 -3.21 11.75
CA ARG A 180 -9.82 -2.39 12.60
C ARG A 180 -11.05 -1.92 11.84
N THR A 181 -12.16 -1.73 12.55
CA THR A 181 -13.41 -1.23 11.97
C THR A 181 -13.78 0.11 12.58
N PHE A 182 -14.07 1.08 11.73
CA PHE A 182 -14.57 2.40 12.11
C PHE A 182 -15.88 2.68 11.35
N GLY A 183 -16.99 2.71 12.10
CA GLY A 183 -18.30 2.80 11.49
C GLY A 183 -18.57 1.59 10.59
N ARG A 184 -18.81 1.84 9.30
CA ARG A 184 -19.03 0.78 8.29
C ARG A 184 -17.76 0.37 7.54
N GLN A 185 -16.63 1.03 7.75
CA GLN A 185 -15.38 0.82 7.03
C GLN A 185 -14.43 -0.04 7.85
N ARG A 186 -13.97 -1.12 7.24
CA ARG A 186 -12.90 -1.97 7.75
C ARG A 186 -11.58 -1.45 7.17
N HIS A 187 -10.64 -1.12 8.03
CA HIS A 187 -9.30 -0.64 7.70
C HIS A 187 -8.31 -1.76 7.96
N LEU A 188 -7.71 -2.25 6.90
CA LEU A 188 -6.76 -3.34 6.91
C LEU A 188 -5.39 -2.83 6.54
N TRP A 189 -4.42 -2.96 7.45
CA TRP A 189 -3.02 -2.83 7.13
C TRP A 189 -2.47 -4.21 6.77
N VAL A 190 -1.77 -4.29 5.66
CA VAL A 190 -1.18 -5.55 5.19
C VAL A 190 0.30 -5.62 5.55
N PRO A 191 0.80 -6.82 5.93
CA PRO A 191 2.21 -6.99 6.26
C PRO A 191 3.08 -6.84 5.02
N ALA A 192 4.36 -6.50 5.22
CA ALA A 192 5.36 -6.59 4.16
C ALA A 192 5.70 -8.06 3.84
N VAL A 193 6.18 -8.30 2.62
CA VAL A 193 6.60 -9.63 2.18
C VAL A 193 8.11 -9.88 2.36
N ALA A 194 8.89 -8.86 2.70
CA ALA A 194 10.35 -8.96 2.75
C ALA A 194 10.97 -8.39 4.03
N PHE A 195 10.44 -7.29 4.57
CA PHE A 195 11.03 -6.60 5.71
C PHE A 195 10.04 -6.60 6.88
N ALA A 196 10.39 -7.31 7.95
CA ALA A 196 9.68 -7.22 9.21
C ALA A 196 9.95 -5.87 9.86
N ALA A 197 8.93 -5.30 10.51
CA ALA A 197 9.02 -4.04 11.23
C ALA A 197 8.78 -4.25 12.73
N PRO A 198 9.31 -3.38 13.60
CA PRO A 198 8.88 -3.34 14.99
C PRO A 198 7.39 -2.95 15.06
N GLN A 199 6.72 -3.45 16.10
CA GLN A 199 5.29 -3.20 16.32
C GLN A 199 5.07 -1.77 16.90
N LEU A 200 5.25 -0.76 16.06
CA LEU A 200 5.19 0.64 16.48
C LEU A 200 3.75 1.15 16.64
N HIS A 201 2.82 0.54 15.93
CA HIS A 201 1.43 1.00 15.85
C HIS A 201 0.43 -0.06 16.35
N GLY A 202 0.94 -1.10 17.04
CA GLY A 202 0.11 -2.12 17.68
C GLY A 202 -0.35 -3.26 16.77
N GLY A 203 0.15 -3.32 15.53
CA GLY A 203 -0.08 -4.42 14.61
C GLY A 203 0.96 -5.55 14.75
N ASP A 204 0.87 -6.55 13.87
CA ASP A 204 1.85 -7.64 13.77
C ASP A 204 2.88 -7.31 12.67
N GLY A 205 4.11 -7.00 13.06
CA GLY A 205 5.20 -6.58 12.17
C GLY A 205 5.93 -7.73 11.45
N ARG A 206 5.45 -8.95 11.55
CA ARG A 206 6.04 -10.10 10.85
C ARG A 206 5.67 -10.12 9.38
N CYS A 207 6.59 -10.53 8.52
CA CYS A 207 6.32 -10.71 7.10
C CYS A 207 5.19 -11.71 6.85
N GLY A 208 4.43 -11.46 5.78
CA GLY A 208 3.32 -12.31 5.38
C GLY A 208 2.71 -11.88 4.04
N ILE A 209 1.75 -12.66 3.59
CA ILE A 209 0.95 -12.39 2.40
C ILE A 209 -0.51 -12.36 2.84
N THR A 210 -1.22 -11.29 2.54
CA THR A 210 -2.64 -11.22 2.82
C THR A 210 -3.42 -11.81 1.65
N VAL A 211 -4.28 -12.77 1.96
CA VAL A 211 -5.26 -13.33 1.02
C VAL A 211 -6.61 -12.71 1.37
N ILE A 212 -7.28 -12.16 0.36
CA ILE A 212 -8.58 -11.52 0.49
C ILE A 212 -9.55 -12.20 -0.47
N ASP A 213 -10.53 -12.90 0.06
CA ASP A 213 -11.58 -13.53 -0.72
C ASP A 213 -12.82 -12.65 -0.69
N PHE A 214 -13.19 -12.13 -1.87
CA PHE A 214 -14.37 -11.30 -2.07
C PHE A 214 -15.55 -12.15 -2.52
N SER A 215 -16.71 -11.97 -1.90
CA SER A 215 -17.97 -12.60 -2.29
C SER A 215 -19.15 -11.65 -2.11
N GLU A 216 -20.32 -12.01 -2.61
CA GLU A 216 -21.56 -11.26 -2.38
C GLU A 216 -21.92 -11.19 -0.90
N ASP A 217 -21.53 -12.20 -0.11
CA ASP A 217 -21.78 -12.27 1.33
C ASP A 217 -20.80 -11.42 2.15
N GLY A 218 -19.66 -10.99 1.58
CA GLY A 218 -18.68 -10.18 2.27
C GLY A 218 -17.24 -10.47 1.87
N VAL A 219 -16.32 -10.27 2.84
CA VAL A 219 -14.88 -10.40 2.64
C VAL A 219 -14.28 -11.27 3.73
N GLU A 220 -13.59 -12.34 3.32
CA GLU A 220 -12.74 -13.13 4.21
C GLU A 220 -11.28 -12.72 4.03
N ILE A 221 -10.56 -12.54 5.15
CA ILE A 221 -9.18 -12.05 5.15
C ILE A 221 -8.34 -13.01 5.98
N THR A 222 -7.27 -13.53 5.37
CA THR A 222 -6.28 -14.37 6.04
C THR A 222 -4.87 -13.85 5.78
N VAL A 223 -3.96 -14.05 6.74
CA VAL A 223 -2.54 -13.74 6.57
C VAL A 223 -1.76 -15.04 6.51
N GLU A 224 -1.25 -15.33 5.34
CA GLU A 224 -0.44 -16.51 5.07
C GLU A 224 1.04 -16.20 5.29
N ARG A 225 1.74 -17.17 5.89
CA ARG A 225 3.19 -17.10 6.10
C ARG A 225 3.83 -18.37 5.51
N PRO A 226 4.02 -18.41 4.18
CA PRO A 226 4.55 -19.58 3.50
C PRO A 226 5.90 -19.98 4.09
N ARG A 227 6.09 -21.29 4.29
CA ARG A 227 7.37 -21.84 4.75
C ARG A 227 8.50 -21.39 3.82
N GLY A 228 9.55 -20.78 4.38
CA GLY A 228 10.68 -20.24 3.64
C GLY A 228 10.47 -18.81 3.09
N LEU A 229 9.41 -18.10 3.49
CA LEU A 229 9.35 -16.66 3.31
C LEU A 229 10.52 -16.03 4.08
N ILE A 230 11.41 -15.33 3.36
CA ILE A 230 12.55 -14.67 3.97
C ILE A 230 12.06 -13.36 4.60
N SER A 231 12.30 -13.22 5.89
CA SER A 231 12.00 -12.02 6.66
C SER A 231 13.30 -11.33 7.03
N HIS A 232 13.54 -10.14 6.48
CA HIS A 232 14.65 -9.29 6.88
C HIS A 232 14.18 -8.33 7.97
N ASP A 233 14.97 -8.15 9.02
CA ASP A 233 14.69 -7.12 10.03
C ASP A 233 15.06 -5.74 9.47
N LEU A 234 14.13 -4.79 9.46
CA LEU A 234 14.43 -3.40 9.10
C LEU A 234 15.56 -2.83 9.93
N ALA A 235 15.65 -3.21 11.21
CA ALA A 235 16.76 -2.82 12.07
C ALA A 235 18.13 -3.31 11.58
N ALA A 236 18.21 -4.32 10.72
CA ALA A 236 19.47 -4.79 10.14
C ALA A 236 20.09 -3.80 9.14
N ILE A 237 19.29 -2.90 8.57
CA ILE A 237 19.76 -1.87 7.62
C ILE A 237 19.99 -0.50 8.27
N LYS A 238 20.10 -0.41 9.57
CA LYS A 238 20.38 0.84 10.34
C LYS A 238 21.58 1.64 9.83
N GLY A 239 22.54 0.98 9.21
CA GLY A 239 23.71 1.61 8.63
C GLY A 239 23.47 2.26 7.25
N HIS A 240 22.27 2.15 6.70
CA HIS A 240 21.97 2.75 5.41
C HIS A 240 21.96 4.29 5.55
N GLY A 241 22.85 4.96 4.83
CA GLY A 241 23.12 6.39 5.01
C GLY A 241 21.93 7.30 4.73
N ARG A 242 20.98 6.86 3.91
CA ARG A 242 19.80 7.61 3.53
C ARG A 242 18.71 7.59 4.61
N TYR A 243 18.50 6.46 5.28
CA TYR A 243 17.38 6.28 6.21
C TYR A 243 17.83 6.47 7.66
N GLN A 244 17.96 7.73 8.08
CA GLN A 244 18.41 8.08 9.42
C GLN A 244 17.47 7.56 10.51
N PHE A 245 16.15 7.52 10.26
CA PHE A 245 15.16 7.05 11.22
C PHE A 245 15.33 5.58 11.61
N LEU A 246 15.97 4.77 10.76
CA LEU A 246 16.25 3.37 11.09
C LEU A 246 17.26 3.21 12.24
N ARG A 247 18.08 4.23 12.55
CA ARG A 247 19.11 4.14 13.58
C ARG A 247 18.57 3.84 14.97
N ASP A 248 17.42 4.46 15.29
CA ASP A 248 16.77 4.35 16.60
C ASP A 248 15.63 3.32 16.61
N MET A 249 15.43 2.63 15.48
CA MET A 249 14.36 1.65 15.37
C MET A 249 14.63 0.43 16.26
N PRO A 250 13.66 0.00 17.09
CA PRO A 250 13.79 -1.23 17.87
C PRO A 250 13.82 -2.47 16.95
N PRO A 251 14.29 -3.62 17.44
CA PRO A 251 14.30 -4.85 16.66
C PRO A 251 12.88 -5.29 16.31
N SER A 252 12.74 -5.87 15.14
CA SER A 252 11.47 -6.46 14.69
C SER A 252 11.17 -7.76 15.45
N PRO A 253 9.88 -8.19 15.51
CA PRO A 253 9.52 -9.46 16.11
C PRO A 253 10.20 -10.63 15.37
N PRO A 254 10.57 -11.72 16.07
CA PRO A 254 11.18 -12.86 15.41
C PRO A 254 10.24 -13.43 14.34
N PRO A 255 10.78 -13.98 13.24
CA PRO A 255 9.98 -14.70 12.26
C PRO A 255 9.27 -15.90 12.94
N TYR A 256 8.13 -16.27 12.40
CA TYR A 256 7.42 -17.45 12.89
C TYR A 256 8.35 -18.67 12.84
N ALA A 257 8.59 -19.29 13.98
CA ALA A 257 9.07 -20.68 14.04
C ALA A 257 7.88 -21.56 13.63
N GLY A 258 7.81 -21.88 12.34
CA GLY A 258 6.82 -22.82 11.79
C GLY A 258 7.26 -24.24 11.90
#